data_6a87d9b0212c1631ec3754f8852957c0
#
_entry.id   6a87d9b0212c1631ec3754f8852957c0
#
_cell.length_a   1.000
_cell.length_b   1.000
_cell.length_c   1.000
_cell.angle_alpha   90.00
_cell.angle_beta   90.00
_cell.angle_gamma   90.00
#
_symmetry.space_group_name_H-M   'P 1'
#
loop_
_entity.id
_entity.type
_entity.pdbx_description
1 polymer ?
#
loop_
_entity_poly.entity_id
_entity_poly.type
_entity_poly.pdbx_seq_one_letter_code
_entity_poly.pdbx_strand_id
1 'polypeptide(L)'
;TMSGERYENGYVDAENGKITAFGSMNDAPVYSGETYDAEGGYILPGLIDAHTHIGISEEGLRWEGEDCNEATDPVTPDMRAVDGINPFDTAIPKARRAGITTVAVSPGSTNVIGGQIAAIKLIGKNVDNMVIKAPCAIKFALGENPKRTYGDNKGRSPMTRMATAAIMRKTLM
;
A
#
# COMPACT_ATOMS: atom_id res chain seq x y z
N THR A 1 -14.92 10.56 -13.47
CA THR A 1 -14.67 9.14 -13.73
C THR A 1 -13.22 8.91 -14.17
N MET A 2 -12.73 7.67 -14.09
CA MET A 2 -11.38 7.33 -14.60
C MET A 2 -11.34 7.26 -16.14
N SER A 3 -12.48 7.31 -16.81
CA SER A 3 -12.62 7.43 -18.26
C SER A 3 -12.55 8.86 -18.77
N GLY A 4 -12.39 9.85 -17.87
CA GLY A 4 -12.32 11.28 -18.21
C GLY A 4 -13.68 11.99 -18.23
N GLU A 5 -14.78 11.28 -18.07
CA GLU A 5 -16.12 11.88 -18.00
C GLU A 5 -16.30 12.63 -16.67
N ARG A 6 -16.98 13.77 -16.75
CA ARG A 6 -17.35 14.62 -15.61
C ARG A 6 -18.82 14.94 -15.68
N TYR A 7 -19.52 14.77 -14.58
CA TYR A 7 -20.93 15.12 -14.41
C TYR A 7 -21.03 16.26 -13.38
N GLU A 8 -21.51 17.44 -13.77
CA GLU A 8 -21.63 18.60 -12.87
C GLU A 8 -22.72 18.41 -11.81
N ASN A 9 -23.81 17.75 -12.18
CA ASN A 9 -24.85 17.30 -11.26
C ASN A 9 -25.02 15.80 -11.51
N GLY A 10 -24.28 15.01 -10.74
CA GLY A 10 -24.15 13.58 -10.98
C GLY A 10 -24.57 12.73 -9.78
N TYR A 11 -24.75 11.46 -10.03
CA TYR A 11 -24.98 10.44 -9.02
C TYR A 11 -24.00 9.27 -9.17
N VAL A 12 -23.82 8.55 -8.07
CA VAL A 12 -23.16 7.26 -8.02
C VAL A 12 -24.05 6.33 -7.21
N ASP A 13 -24.42 5.22 -7.79
CA ASP A 13 -25.17 4.15 -7.15
C ASP A 13 -24.24 2.99 -6.83
N ALA A 14 -24.38 2.40 -5.64
CA ALA A 14 -23.55 1.30 -5.19
C ALA A 14 -24.37 0.27 -4.41
N GLU A 15 -24.19 -0.98 -4.77
CA GLU A 15 -24.84 -2.10 -4.10
C GLU A 15 -23.81 -3.20 -3.79
N ASN A 16 -23.87 -3.75 -2.58
CA ASN A 16 -22.97 -4.82 -2.13
C ASN A 16 -21.46 -4.49 -2.31
N GLY A 17 -21.12 -3.21 -2.08
CA GLY A 17 -19.72 -2.73 -2.18
C GLY A 17 -19.21 -2.54 -3.61
N LYS A 18 -20.10 -2.55 -4.60
CA LYS A 18 -19.76 -2.31 -6.01
C LYS A 18 -20.58 -1.14 -6.55
N ILE A 19 -19.94 -0.33 -7.40
CA ILE A 19 -20.63 0.70 -8.18
C ILE A 19 -21.50 -0.02 -9.22
N THR A 20 -22.81 0.22 -9.19
CA THR A 20 -23.80 -0.35 -10.11
C THR A 20 -24.17 0.61 -11.21
N ALA A 21 -24.20 1.93 -10.91
CA ALA A 21 -24.46 2.95 -11.90
C ALA A 21 -23.80 4.29 -11.49
N PHE A 22 -23.58 5.16 -12.45
CA PHE A 22 -23.22 6.55 -12.25
C PHE A 22 -23.58 7.36 -13.49
N GLY A 23 -23.84 8.64 -13.33
CA GLY A 23 -24.19 9.50 -14.47
C GLY A 23 -24.75 10.85 -14.05
N SER A 24 -25.47 11.49 -14.96
CA SER A 24 -26.19 12.72 -14.68
C SER A 24 -27.41 12.45 -13.79
N MET A 25 -27.70 13.33 -12.84
CA MET A 25 -28.91 13.27 -12.02
C MET A 25 -30.19 13.31 -12.87
N ASN A 26 -30.17 13.84 -14.09
CA ASN A 26 -31.30 13.84 -15.01
C ASN A 26 -31.70 12.41 -15.44
N ASP A 27 -30.74 11.50 -15.43
CA ASP A 27 -30.89 10.11 -15.86
C ASP A 27 -30.90 9.15 -14.65
N ALA A 28 -30.90 9.70 -13.42
CA ALA A 28 -30.84 8.89 -12.23
C ALA A 28 -32.08 8.01 -12.08
N PRO A 29 -31.93 6.70 -11.81
CA PRO A 29 -33.06 5.82 -11.54
C PRO A 29 -33.75 6.26 -10.23
N VAL A 30 -35.04 5.90 -10.12
CA VAL A 30 -35.74 6.04 -8.84
C VAL A 30 -35.14 5.00 -7.88
N TYR A 31 -34.53 5.50 -6.81
CA TYR A 31 -33.87 4.67 -5.81
C TYR A 31 -34.61 4.71 -4.48
N SER A 32 -34.77 3.57 -3.83
CA SER A 32 -35.48 3.42 -2.55
C SER A 32 -34.55 3.12 -1.36
N GLY A 33 -33.24 3.10 -1.59
CA GLY A 33 -32.24 2.85 -0.56
C GLY A 33 -31.79 4.11 0.19
N GLU A 34 -30.74 3.97 0.97
CA GLU A 34 -30.11 5.09 1.67
C GLU A 34 -29.48 6.04 0.64
N THR A 35 -29.76 7.33 0.77
CA THR A 35 -29.23 8.36 -0.13
C THR A 35 -28.39 9.35 0.68
N TYR A 36 -27.21 9.67 0.16
CA TYR A 36 -26.32 10.68 0.69
C TYR A 36 -26.23 11.88 -0.27
N ASP A 37 -26.64 13.06 0.17
CA ASP A 37 -26.44 14.30 -0.57
C ASP A 37 -25.03 14.85 -0.30
N ALA A 38 -24.24 15.00 -1.37
CA ALA A 38 -22.91 15.56 -1.27
C ALA A 38 -22.89 17.10 -1.19
N GLU A 39 -24.07 17.75 -1.15
CA GLU A 39 -24.24 19.20 -0.96
C GLU A 39 -23.36 20.05 -1.89
N GLY A 40 -23.26 19.67 -3.15
CA GLY A 40 -22.39 20.32 -4.13
C GLY A 40 -20.92 19.94 -4.05
N GLY A 41 -20.57 18.95 -3.20
CA GLY A 41 -19.23 18.38 -3.11
C GLY A 41 -18.85 17.56 -4.33
N TYR A 42 -17.57 17.18 -4.40
CA TYR A 42 -17.05 16.35 -5.50
C TYR A 42 -16.96 14.90 -5.06
N ILE A 43 -17.50 13.99 -5.87
CA ILE A 43 -17.29 12.55 -5.73
C ILE A 43 -16.15 12.14 -6.67
N LEU A 44 -15.08 11.61 -6.09
CA LEU A 44 -13.90 11.14 -6.79
C LEU A 44 -13.65 9.66 -6.49
N PRO A 45 -13.00 8.91 -7.40
CA PRO A 45 -12.44 7.62 -7.04
C PRO A 45 -11.49 7.74 -5.86
N GLY A 46 -11.49 6.76 -4.97
CA GLY A 46 -10.54 6.72 -3.87
C GLY A 46 -9.09 6.72 -4.38
N LEU A 47 -8.23 7.49 -3.70
CA LEU A 47 -6.82 7.58 -4.05
C LEU A 47 -6.11 6.24 -3.78
N ILE A 48 -5.10 5.97 -4.61
CA ILE A 48 -4.24 4.79 -4.49
C ILE A 48 -2.84 5.27 -4.15
N ASP A 49 -2.32 4.84 -3.00
CA ASP A 49 -0.91 5.04 -2.65
C ASP A 49 -0.09 3.81 -3.09
N ALA A 50 0.79 4.01 -4.06
CA ALA A 50 1.58 2.92 -4.65
C ALA A 50 2.79 2.51 -3.80
N HIS A 51 3.09 3.22 -2.70
CA HIS A 51 4.24 2.91 -1.84
C HIS A 51 4.05 3.44 -0.42
N THR A 52 3.79 2.54 0.51
CA THR A 52 3.67 2.85 1.94
C THR A 52 4.20 1.71 2.80
N HIS A 53 4.39 1.98 4.09
CA HIS A 53 4.72 0.99 5.13
C HIS A 53 3.61 0.85 6.16
N ILE A 54 2.41 1.34 5.85
CA ILE A 54 1.26 1.31 6.77
C ILE A 54 0.95 -0.11 7.24
N GLY A 55 0.75 -0.26 8.53
CA GLY A 55 0.49 -1.53 9.18
C GLY A 55 1.72 -2.40 9.47
N ILE A 56 2.89 -2.13 8.84
CA ILE A 56 4.18 -2.78 9.14
C ILE A 56 5.23 -1.82 9.72
N SER A 57 4.89 -0.52 9.77
CA SER A 57 5.50 0.51 10.58
C SER A 57 4.36 1.24 11.25
N GLU A 58 3.96 0.79 12.44
CA GLU A 58 2.71 1.16 13.09
C GLU A 58 2.79 2.54 13.72
N GLU A 59 1.77 3.36 13.46
CA GLU A 59 1.71 4.69 14.01
C GLU A 59 1.57 4.70 15.53
N GLY A 60 2.47 5.43 16.20
CA GLY A 60 2.45 5.61 17.64
C GLY A 60 3.10 4.49 18.45
N LEU A 61 3.52 3.41 17.79
CA LEU A 61 4.36 2.39 18.40
C LEU A 61 5.84 2.67 18.09
N ARG A 62 6.71 2.11 18.94
CA ARG A 62 8.17 2.19 18.76
C ARG A 62 8.66 0.94 18.05
N TRP A 63 9.74 0.36 18.51
CA TRP A 63 10.34 -0.81 17.89
C TRP A 63 9.39 -2.03 17.80
N GLU A 64 8.43 -2.12 18.70
CA GLU A 64 7.41 -3.18 18.69
C GLU A 64 6.49 -3.14 17.47
N GLY A 65 6.34 -1.97 16.86
CA GLY A 65 5.55 -1.76 15.65
C GLY A 65 6.37 -1.57 14.40
N GLU A 66 7.70 -1.77 14.46
CA GLU A 66 8.64 -1.54 13.35
C GLU A 66 9.05 -2.85 12.68
N ASP A 67 8.15 -3.43 11.88
CA ASP A 67 8.33 -4.69 11.15
C ASP A 67 8.69 -4.49 9.68
N CYS A 68 8.93 -3.24 9.25
CA CYS A 68 9.13 -2.97 7.83
C CYS A 68 10.50 -3.41 7.27
N ASN A 69 11.50 -3.70 8.13
CA ASN A 69 12.85 -4.03 7.68
C ASN A 69 13.43 -5.27 8.36
N GLU A 70 13.51 -6.37 7.65
CA GLU A 70 14.26 -7.56 8.09
C GLU A 70 15.76 -7.37 7.75
N ALA A 71 16.51 -6.84 8.72
CA ALA A 71 17.88 -6.42 8.49
C ALA A 71 18.93 -7.53 8.72
N THR A 72 18.55 -8.79 8.84
CA THR A 72 19.48 -9.90 9.13
C THR A 72 20.30 -10.32 7.91
N ASP A 73 19.70 -10.24 6.70
CA ASP A 73 20.36 -10.57 5.44
C ASP A 73 20.03 -9.52 4.36
N PRO A 74 20.96 -9.16 3.47
CA PRO A 74 20.69 -8.23 2.37
C PRO A 74 19.73 -8.79 1.30
N VAL A 75 19.39 -10.07 1.36
CA VAL A 75 18.52 -10.75 0.38
C VAL A 75 17.45 -11.57 1.11
N THR A 76 16.22 -11.05 1.13
CA THR A 76 15.08 -11.63 1.86
C THR A 76 13.80 -11.64 1.00
N PRO A 77 13.80 -12.24 -0.21
CA PRO A 77 12.68 -12.17 -1.15
C PRO A 77 11.44 -12.96 -0.71
N ASP A 78 11.59 -13.84 0.25
CA ASP A 78 10.55 -14.69 0.84
C ASP A 78 9.75 -13.97 1.93
N MET A 79 10.25 -12.85 2.48
CA MET A 79 9.49 -12.03 3.41
C MET A 79 8.27 -11.42 2.71
N ARG A 80 7.11 -11.48 3.34
CA ARG A 80 5.86 -10.98 2.76
C ARG A 80 5.29 -9.88 3.65
N ALA A 81 5.05 -8.70 3.10
CA ALA A 81 4.44 -7.60 3.86
C ALA A 81 3.12 -8.02 4.52
N VAL A 82 2.34 -8.89 3.86
CA VAL A 82 1.05 -9.37 4.38
C VAL A 82 1.16 -10.07 5.73
N ASP A 83 2.29 -10.67 6.07
CA ASP A 83 2.49 -11.38 7.32
C ASP A 83 2.74 -10.43 8.52
N GLY A 84 3.17 -9.18 8.24
CA GLY A 84 3.44 -8.16 9.26
C GLY A 84 2.34 -7.11 9.40
N ILE A 85 1.35 -7.06 8.50
CA ILE A 85 0.33 -6.00 8.54
C ILE A 85 -0.56 -6.13 9.78
N ASN A 86 -0.56 -5.09 10.61
CA ASN A 86 -1.57 -4.91 11.65
C ASN A 86 -2.80 -4.19 11.08
N PRO A 87 -3.98 -4.86 10.94
CA PRO A 87 -5.19 -4.25 10.41
C PRO A 87 -5.78 -3.17 11.35
N PHE A 88 -5.30 -3.08 12.58
CA PHE A 88 -5.73 -2.12 13.59
C PHE A 88 -4.79 -0.92 13.74
N ASP A 89 -3.74 -0.83 12.93
CA ASP A 89 -2.87 0.36 12.92
C ASP A 89 -3.71 1.64 12.76
N THR A 90 -3.49 2.60 13.65
CA THR A 90 -4.24 3.87 13.71
C THR A 90 -4.01 4.75 12.47
N ALA A 91 -2.96 4.52 11.70
CA ALA A 91 -2.72 5.16 10.42
C ALA A 91 -3.76 4.75 9.35
N ILE A 92 -4.29 3.52 9.41
CA ILE A 92 -5.26 3.00 8.42
C ILE A 92 -6.54 3.86 8.36
N PRO A 93 -7.28 4.08 9.47
CA PRO A 93 -8.48 4.94 9.42
C PRO A 93 -8.14 6.40 9.12
N LYS A 94 -6.95 6.90 9.44
CA LYS A 94 -6.52 8.26 9.11
C LYS A 94 -6.31 8.42 7.60
N ALA A 95 -5.58 7.51 6.96
CA ALA A 95 -5.37 7.50 5.51
C ALA A 95 -6.70 7.40 4.77
N ARG A 96 -7.61 6.53 5.22
CA ARG A 96 -8.94 6.38 4.63
C ARG A 96 -9.77 7.67 4.73
N ARG A 97 -9.76 8.36 5.88
CA ARG A 97 -10.43 9.68 6.03
C ARG A 97 -9.84 10.75 5.12
N ALA A 98 -8.56 10.65 4.76
CA ALA A 98 -7.91 11.51 3.78
C ALA A 98 -8.20 11.14 2.31
N GLY A 99 -9.06 10.12 2.07
CA GLY A 99 -9.45 9.68 0.73
C GLY A 99 -8.58 8.59 0.11
N ILE A 100 -7.57 8.08 0.82
CA ILE A 100 -6.75 6.96 0.36
C ILE A 100 -7.50 5.66 0.70
N THR A 101 -7.90 4.91 -0.31
CA THR A 101 -8.71 3.70 -0.13
C THR A 101 -7.96 2.41 -0.40
N THR A 102 -6.84 2.50 -1.11
CA THR A 102 -6.04 1.36 -1.55
C THR A 102 -4.56 1.72 -1.43
N VAL A 103 -3.76 0.80 -0.94
CA VAL A 103 -2.32 1.01 -0.81
C VAL A 103 -1.53 -0.22 -1.23
N ALA A 104 -0.28 0.00 -1.67
CA ALA A 104 0.71 -1.06 -1.80
C ALA A 104 1.64 -1.01 -0.58
N VAL A 105 1.44 -1.94 0.36
CA VAL A 105 2.28 -2.08 1.54
C VAL A 105 3.57 -2.79 1.14
N SER A 106 4.67 -2.10 1.31
CA SER A 106 6.00 -2.53 0.90
C SER A 106 6.89 -2.74 2.11
N PRO A 107 7.74 -3.76 2.14
CA PRO A 107 8.89 -3.77 3.03
C PRO A 107 9.75 -2.51 2.83
N GLY A 108 10.52 -2.14 3.85
CA GLY A 108 11.42 -0.99 3.82
C GLY A 108 12.59 -1.17 2.86
N SER A 109 13.51 -0.23 2.87
CA SER A 109 14.62 -0.18 1.89
C SER A 109 15.99 -0.58 2.48
N THR A 110 15.99 -1.31 3.58
CA THR A 110 17.24 -1.80 4.21
C THR A 110 17.94 -2.85 3.36
N ASN A 111 17.19 -3.77 2.74
CA ASN A 111 17.71 -4.91 2.00
C ASN A 111 17.90 -4.58 0.52
N VAL A 112 18.93 -5.15 -0.10
CA VAL A 112 19.15 -5.07 -1.57
C VAL A 112 17.96 -5.68 -2.31
N ILE A 113 17.54 -6.87 -1.88
CA ILE A 113 16.30 -7.52 -2.27
C ILE A 113 15.51 -7.70 -0.97
N GLY A 114 14.45 -6.92 -0.81
CA GLY A 114 13.56 -6.97 0.34
C GLY A 114 12.51 -8.05 0.16
N GLY A 115 11.31 -7.82 0.62
CA GLY A 115 10.24 -8.80 0.55
C GLY A 115 9.18 -8.46 -0.49
N GLN A 116 8.13 -9.23 -0.43
CA GLN A 116 6.97 -9.17 -1.31
C GLN A 116 6.01 -8.07 -0.84
N ILE A 117 5.57 -7.26 -1.80
CA ILE A 117 4.64 -6.15 -1.60
C ILE A 117 3.21 -6.68 -1.73
N ALA A 118 2.31 -6.22 -0.87
CA ALA A 118 0.89 -6.53 -0.91
C ALA A 118 0.04 -5.30 -1.21
N ALA A 119 -0.87 -5.41 -2.18
CA ALA A 119 -1.90 -4.41 -2.41
C ALA A 119 -3.13 -4.73 -1.56
N ILE A 120 -3.57 -3.76 -0.74
CA ILE A 120 -4.69 -3.93 0.18
C ILE A 120 -5.70 -2.79 0.10
N LYS A 121 -6.94 -3.05 0.46
CA LYS A 121 -7.94 -2.04 0.83
C LYS A 121 -7.74 -1.60 2.27
N LEU A 122 -7.86 -0.30 2.53
CA LEU A 122 -7.76 0.24 3.90
C LEU A 122 -9.07 0.06 4.69
N ILE A 123 -9.75 -1.07 4.49
CA ILE A 123 -10.97 -1.44 5.19
C ILE A 123 -10.98 -2.95 5.44
N GLY A 124 -11.25 -3.35 6.66
CA GLY A 124 -11.28 -4.74 7.10
C GLY A 124 -10.85 -4.86 8.56
N LYS A 125 -11.08 -6.01 9.14
CA LYS A 125 -10.63 -6.39 10.50
C LYS A 125 -9.65 -7.55 10.50
N ASN A 126 -9.39 -8.10 9.32
CA ASN A 126 -8.50 -9.21 9.07
C ASN A 126 -7.77 -8.93 7.77
N VAL A 127 -6.47 -9.16 7.76
CA VAL A 127 -5.59 -8.89 6.62
C VAL A 127 -6.06 -9.62 5.35
N ASP A 128 -6.48 -10.88 5.47
CA ASP A 128 -6.95 -11.66 4.34
C ASP A 128 -8.14 -11.01 3.61
N ASN A 129 -9.03 -10.35 4.37
CA ASN A 129 -10.17 -9.64 3.81
C ASN A 129 -9.80 -8.26 3.22
N MET A 130 -8.59 -7.75 3.52
CA MET A 130 -8.08 -6.49 3.00
C MET A 130 -7.29 -6.70 1.70
N VAL A 131 -6.68 -7.86 1.50
CA VAL A 131 -5.80 -8.15 0.36
C VAL A 131 -6.57 -8.12 -0.96
N ILE A 132 -6.06 -7.31 -1.90
CA ILE A 132 -6.48 -7.30 -3.31
C ILE A 132 -5.56 -8.23 -4.11
N LYS A 133 -4.25 -8.13 -3.85
CA LYS A 133 -3.22 -8.92 -4.53
C LYS A 133 -1.96 -9.02 -3.66
N ALA A 134 -1.52 -10.24 -3.39
CA ALA A 134 -0.26 -10.53 -2.74
C ALA A 134 0.38 -11.81 -3.35
N PRO A 135 1.64 -11.76 -3.83
CA PRO A 135 2.41 -10.54 -4.01
C PRO A 135 1.95 -9.74 -5.23
N CYS A 136 2.07 -8.42 -5.18
CA CYS A 136 1.87 -7.55 -6.35
C CYS A 136 3.21 -7.06 -6.96
N ALA A 137 4.28 -7.06 -6.17
CA ALA A 137 5.63 -6.71 -6.58
C ALA A 137 6.65 -7.24 -5.54
N ILE A 138 7.94 -7.04 -5.81
CA ILE A 138 9.05 -7.30 -4.89
C ILE A 138 9.83 -6.01 -4.69
N LYS A 139 10.22 -5.72 -3.46
CA LYS A 139 11.02 -4.55 -3.10
C LYS A 139 12.48 -4.76 -3.42
N PHE A 140 13.07 -3.80 -4.12
CA PHE A 140 14.52 -3.66 -4.29
C PHE A 140 14.99 -2.30 -3.78
N ALA A 141 16.17 -2.24 -3.18
CA ALA A 141 16.80 -1.00 -2.76
C ALA A 141 18.25 -0.93 -3.23
N LEU A 142 18.56 0.09 -4.02
CA LEU A 142 19.84 0.23 -4.73
C LEU A 142 20.69 1.41 -4.25
N GLY A 143 20.14 2.19 -3.31
CA GLY A 143 20.76 3.43 -2.80
C GLY A 143 21.65 3.23 -1.61
N GLU A 144 21.67 4.25 -0.73
CA GLU A 144 22.52 4.28 0.46
C GLU A 144 22.04 3.39 1.60
N ASN A 145 20.73 3.08 1.68
CA ASN A 145 20.20 2.36 2.83
C ASN A 145 20.82 0.97 3.02
N PRO A 146 20.91 0.10 2.00
CA PRO A 146 21.62 -1.17 2.14
C PRO A 146 23.10 -0.98 2.50
N LYS A 147 23.77 0.01 1.93
CA LYS A 147 25.18 0.31 2.23
C LYS A 147 25.36 0.71 3.71
N ARG A 148 24.51 1.60 4.21
CA ARG A 148 24.53 2.02 5.62
C ARG A 148 24.23 0.84 6.54
N THR A 149 23.16 0.10 6.27
CA THR A 149 22.74 -0.99 7.16
C THR A 149 23.76 -2.10 7.25
N TYR A 150 24.28 -2.57 6.14
CA TYR A 150 25.20 -3.71 6.14
C TYR A 150 26.66 -3.27 6.18
N GLY A 151 27.03 -2.24 5.41
CA GLY A 151 28.39 -1.73 5.38
C GLY A 151 28.78 -0.99 6.65
N ASP A 152 28.15 0.15 6.89
CA ASP A 152 28.55 1.05 7.98
C ASP A 152 28.18 0.47 9.35
N ASN A 153 26.95 -0.05 9.52
CA ASN A 153 26.49 -0.51 10.83
C ASN A 153 26.94 -1.93 11.18
N LYS A 154 27.16 -2.80 10.21
CA LYS A 154 27.44 -4.23 10.44
C LYS A 154 28.80 -4.70 9.88
N GLY A 155 29.55 -3.83 9.19
CA GLY A 155 30.85 -4.15 8.64
C GLY A 155 30.87 -5.26 7.58
N ARG A 156 29.77 -5.44 6.82
CA ARG A 156 29.62 -6.49 5.80
C ARG A 156 29.00 -5.97 4.50
N SER A 157 29.03 -6.79 3.46
CA SER A 157 28.48 -6.44 2.14
C SER A 157 26.95 -6.24 2.19
N PRO A 158 26.41 -5.23 1.45
CA PRO A 158 27.13 -4.34 0.55
C PRO A 158 27.65 -3.06 1.26
N MET A 159 28.87 -2.64 0.91
CA MET A 159 29.42 -1.32 1.29
C MET A 159 29.42 -0.34 0.12
N THR A 160 29.23 -0.82 -1.09
CA THR A 160 29.31 -0.03 -2.32
C THR A 160 28.13 -0.35 -3.26
N ARG A 161 27.84 0.58 -4.19
CA ARG A 161 26.87 0.32 -5.27
C ARG A 161 27.28 -0.87 -6.16
N MET A 162 28.59 -1.09 -6.33
CA MET A 162 29.08 -2.26 -7.06
C MET A 162 28.71 -3.56 -6.34
N ALA A 163 28.87 -3.62 -5.01
CA ALA A 163 28.48 -4.78 -4.21
C ALA A 163 26.96 -4.99 -4.23
N THR A 164 26.17 -3.91 -4.12
CA THR A 164 24.71 -3.97 -4.26
C THR A 164 24.30 -4.62 -5.60
N ALA A 165 24.87 -4.12 -6.71
CA ALA A 165 24.60 -4.67 -8.04
C ALA A 165 25.08 -6.13 -8.21
N ALA A 166 26.22 -6.47 -7.58
CA ALA A 166 26.74 -7.85 -7.62
C ALA A 166 25.84 -8.83 -6.88
N ILE A 167 25.31 -8.44 -5.70
CA ILE A 167 24.33 -9.23 -4.94
C ILE A 167 23.08 -9.48 -5.80
N MET A 168 22.53 -8.45 -6.43
CA MET A 168 21.36 -8.60 -7.29
C MET A 168 21.61 -9.60 -8.44
N ARG A 169 22.71 -9.40 -9.19
CA ARG A 169 23.04 -10.31 -10.29
C ARG A 169 23.18 -11.76 -9.82
N LYS A 170 23.90 -11.96 -8.71
CA LYS A 170 24.12 -13.31 -8.16
C LYS A 170 22.80 -13.99 -7.74
N THR A 171 21.82 -13.22 -7.27
CA THR A 171 20.55 -13.77 -6.79
C THR A 171 19.58 -14.06 -7.93
N LEU A 172 19.64 -13.28 -9.03
CA LEU A 172 18.67 -13.36 -10.14
C LEU A 172 19.17 -14.23 -11.32
N MET A 173 20.43 -14.61 -11.33
CA MET A 173 21.05 -15.45 -12.37
C MET A 173 21.37 -16.84 -11.84
#